data_c6c86ff39694c097c1101d21b921c7ef
#
_entry.id   c6c86ff39694c097c1101d21b921c7ef
#
_cell.length_a   1.000
_cell.length_b   1.000
_cell.length_c   1.000
_cell.angle_alpha   90.00
_cell.angle_beta   90.00
_cell.angle_gamma   90.00
#
_symmetry.space_group_name_H-M   'P 1'
#
loop_
_entity.id
_entity.type
_entity.pdbx_description
1 polymer ?
#
loop_
_entity_poly.entity_id
_entity_poly.type
_entity_poly.pdbx_seq_one_letter_code
_entity_poly.pdbx_strand_id
1 'polypeptide(L)'
;MQTGLKSIDSMVPIGRGQRELIIGDRQIGKSAIAIDTIINQVASGIKCVYVAVGQKQSTVANVVAKLEEHGAMEHTIVVNASASESAAMQYIAPYSGCTMGEYFRDRGEDALIIYDDLTKQAWAYRQVSLLLRRPPGREAYPGDVFYLHSRLLERAARVNEDYVEKFTNGEVKGKTGSLTALPIIETQAGDVSAFVPTNVISITDGQIFLETDMFNAGIRPAVHAGLSVSRVGGAAQTKVIKKLGGGVRLALSQYRELAAFAQFASDLDDATRKQLDRGQRVTELMKQKQYSPMSVGEMAVSLFAADRGYLDDVALNKIGDFETALIDHVKSAQADLLSALDEGNWGDELESQLTAALEDFKATGSW
;
A
#
# COMPACT_ATOMS: atom_id res chain seq x y z
N MET A 1 -9.72 1.80 -1.61
CA MET A 1 -8.75 2.53 -0.76
C MET A 1 -7.61 2.97 -1.66
N GLN A 2 -7.30 4.24 -1.73
CA GLN A 2 -6.17 4.73 -2.51
C GLN A 2 -5.00 4.94 -1.55
N THR A 3 -3.87 4.31 -1.84
CA THR A 3 -2.67 4.45 -1.00
C THR A 3 -1.84 5.66 -1.39
N GLY A 4 -2.02 6.17 -2.60
CA GLY A 4 -1.18 7.23 -3.18
C GLY A 4 0.17 6.71 -3.70
N LEU A 5 0.37 5.39 -3.69
CA LEU A 5 1.59 4.75 -4.18
C LEU A 5 1.32 4.03 -5.50
N LYS A 6 1.98 4.48 -6.57
CA LYS A 6 1.81 3.96 -7.94
C LYS A 6 1.91 2.43 -8.00
N SER A 7 2.93 1.89 -7.36
CA SER A 7 3.20 0.44 -7.36
C SER A 7 2.11 -0.38 -6.67
N ILE A 8 1.44 0.18 -5.66
CA ILE A 8 0.37 -0.51 -4.93
C ILE A 8 -0.95 -0.32 -5.67
N ASP A 9 -1.38 0.91 -5.92
CA ASP A 9 -2.70 1.19 -6.47
C ASP A 9 -2.86 0.63 -7.90
N SER A 10 -1.76 0.53 -8.68
CA SER A 10 -1.79 -0.08 -10.00
C SER A 10 -1.72 -1.61 -10.00
N MET A 11 -0.96 -2.23 -9.08
CA MET A 11 -0.66 -3.66 -9.12
C MET A 11 -1.33 -4.49 -8.03
N VAL A 12 -1.52 -3.92 -6.83
CA VAL A 12 -2.02 -4.61 -5.62
C VAL A 12 -3.10 -3.75 -4.95
N PRO A 13 -4.19 -3.44 -5.67
CA PRO A 13 -5.18 -2.49 -5.18
C PRO A 13 -5.92 -3.01 -3.95
N ILE A 14 -6.22 -2.10 -3.03
CA ILE A 14 -6.84 -2.39 -1.75
C ILE A 14 -8.29 -1.90 -1.75
N GLY A 15 -9.24 -2.80 -1.47
CA GLY A 15 -10.66 -2.45 -1.29
C GLY A 15 -10.95 -1.92 0.12
N ARG A 16 -11.96 -1.06 0.25
CA ARG A 16 -12.45 -0.64 1.58
C ARG A 16 -13.07 -1.83 2.31
N GLY A 17 -12.57 -2.11 3.52
CA GLY A 17 -12.95 -3.28 4.32
C GLY A 17 -12.06 -4.51 4.10
N GLN A 18 -11.06 -4.44 3.20
CA GLN A 18 -10.10 -5.50 2.94
C GLN A 18 -9.00 -5.55 4.01
N ARG A 19 -8.43 -6.72 4.19
CA ARG A 19 -7.21 -6.98 4.98
C ARG A 19 -6.06 -7.22 4.03
N GLU A 20 -5.16 -6.27 3.89
CA GLU A 20 -3.99 -6.41 3.02
C GLU A 20 -2.71 -6.39 3.84
N LEU A 21 -1.97 -7.49 3.81
CA LEU A 21 -0.75 -7.66 4.58
C LEU A 21 0.42 -6.88 3.95
N ILE A 22 1.18 -6.15 4.75
CA ILE A 22 2.48 -5.61 4.36
C ILE A 22 3.57 -6.48 5.00
N ILE A 23 4.34 -7.18 4.18
CA ILE A 23 5.31 -8.18 4.65
C ILE A 23 6.69 -7.98 4.04
N GLY A 24 7.73 -8.20 4.82
CA GLY A 24 9.12 -8.13 4.39
C GLY A 24 10.09 -7.93 5.55
N ASP A 25 11.38 -7.92 5.27
CA ASP A 25 12.43 -7.83 6.26
C ASP A 25 12.45 -6.48 7.00
N ARG A 26 13.28 -6.40 8.02
CA ARG A 26 13.42 -5.20 8.84
C ARG A 26 13.95 -4.03 8.00
N GLN A 27 13.41 -2.82 8.22
CA GLN A 27 13.90 -1.55 7.65
C GLN A 27 13.85 -1.43 6.11
N ILE A 28 12.98 -2.16 5.43
CA ILE A 28 12.80 -2.07 3.96
C ILE A 28 11.58 -1.24 3.53
N GLY A 29 11.04 -0.41 4.43
CA GLY A 29 10.00 0.58 4.08
C GLY A 29 8.56 0.17 4.39
N LYS A 30 8.30 -0.89 5.17
CA LYS A 30 6.93 -1.31 5.54
C LYS A 30 6.12 -0.18 6.19
N SER A 31 6.67 0.41 7.25
CA SER A 31 6.02 1.53 7.96
C SER A 31 5.88 2.79 7.08
N ALA A 32 6.81 3.02 6.14
CA ALA A 32 6.72 4.13 5.21
C ALA A 32 5.47 4.02 4.31
N ILE A 33 5.21 2.84 3.75
CA ILE A 33 3.98 2.57 2.98
C ILE A 33 2.73 2.85 3.81
N ALA A 34 2.73 2.42 5.07
CA ALA A 34 1.61 2.65 5.98
C ALA A 34 1.38 4.15 6.25
N ILE A 35 2.46 4.91 6.48
CA ILE A 35 2.40 6.36 6.73
C ILE A 35 1.95 7.09 5.47
N ASP A 36 2.49 6.76 4.29
CA ASP A 36 2.06 7.33 3.01
C ASP A 36 0.57 7.09 2.77
N THR A 37 0.09 5.88 3.09
CA THR A 37 -1.33 5.55 2.97
C THR A 37 -2.18 6.41 3.90
N ILE A 38 -1.75 6.67 5.14
CA ILE A 38 -2.47 7.57 6.08
C ILE A 38 -2.48 9.00 5.54
N ILE A 39 -1.33 9.51 5.10
CA ILE A 39 -1.22 10.87 4.54
C ILE A 39 -2.17 11.05 3.36
N ASN A 40 -2.27 10.04 2.50
CA ASN A 40 -3.17 10.10 1.34
C ASN A 40 -4.67 10.11 1.72
N GLN A 41 -5.04 9.74 2.95
CA GLN A 41 -6.43 9.78 3.39
C GLN A 41 -6.91 11.16 3.87
N VAL A 42 -6.02 12.14 4.03
CA VAL A 42 -6.38 13.49 4.50
C VAL A 42 -7.52 14.09 3.64
N ALA A 43 -7.41 14.00 2.32
CA ALA A 43 -8.42 14.52 1.39
C ALA A 43 -9.70 13.66 1.34
N SER A 44 -9.64 12.38 1.72
CA SER A 44 -10.77 11.45 1.63
C SER A 44 -11.69 11.46 2.84
N GLY A 45 -11.27 12.07 3.95
CA GLY A 45 -11.99 12.09 5.22
C GLY A 45 -12.03 10.74 5.96
N ILE A 46 -11.29 9.74 5.49
CA ILE A 46 -11.19 8.41 6.14
C ILE A 46 -10.46 8.56 7.48
N LYS A 47 -11.04 8.01 8.53
CA LYS A 47 -10.42 8.00 9.85
C LYS A 47 -9.34 6.93 9.95
N CYS A 48 -8.17 7.29 10.45
CA CYS A 48 -7.03 6.40 10.54
C CYS A 48 -6.72 6.03 11.98
N VAL A 49 -6.34 4.77 12.20
CA VAL A 49 -5.83 4.28 13.49
C VAL A 49 -4.47 3.65 13.24
N TYR A 50 -3.43 4.22 13.82
CA TYR A 50 -2.07 3.67 13.77
C TYR A 50 -1.73 3.02 15.09
N VAL A 51 -1.58 1.68 15.08
CA VAL A 51 -1.27 0.90 16.27
C VAL A 51 0.19 0.48 16.25
N ALA A 52 1.01 1.14 17.07
CA ALA A 52 2.42 0.79 17.27
C ALA A 52 2.56 -0.26 18.38
N VAL A 53 3.13 -1.42 18.05
CA VAL A 53 3.35 -2.52 18.99
C VAL A 53 4.82 -2.85 19.10
N GLY A 54 5.39 -2.74 20.30
CA GLY A 54 6.78 -3.08 20.56
C GLY A 54 7.80 -2.21 19.80
N GLN A 55 7.38 -1.04 19.33
CA GLN A 55 8.24 -0.07 18.67
C GLN A 55 9.00 0.77 19.70
N LYS A 56 10.17 1.32 19.31
CA LYS A 56 10.86 2.31 20.15
C LYS A 56 10.04 3.59 20.20
N GLN A 57 9.99 4.25 21.36
CA GLN A 57 9.28 5.53 21.52
C GLN A 57 9.75 6.60 20.51
N SER A 58 11.06 6.67 20.24
CA SER A 58 11.60 7.58 19.22
C SER A 58 11.06 7.31 17.81
N THR A 59 10.82 6.05 17.47
CA THR A 59 10.22 5.68 16.17
C THR A 59 8.78 6.18 16.10
N VAL A 60 8.01 5.96 17.16
CA VAL A 60 6.61 6.42 17.20
C VAL A 60 6.53 7.96 17.20
N ALA A 61 7.41 8.64 17.93
CA ALA A 61 7.50 10.10 17.91
C ALA A 61 7.79 10.65 16.51
N ASN A 62 8.69 9.99 15.75
CA ASN A 62 8.96 10.36 14.37
C ASN A 62 7.75 10.14 13.45
N VAL A 63 7.00 9.07 13.65
CA VAL A 63 5.76 8.83 12.90
C VAL A 63 4.75 9.94 13.16
N VAL A 64 4.51 10.27 14.44
CA VAL A 64 3.60 11.36 14.83
C VAL A 64 4.04 12.68 14.21
N ALA A 65 5.33 13.04 14.32
CA ALA A 65 5.85 14.28 13.73
C ALA A 65 5.65 14.33 12.21
N LYS A 66 5.81 13.19 11.51
CA LYS A 66 5.55 13.12 10.06
C LYS A 66 4.07 13.26 9.72
N LEU A 67 3.18 12.69 10.50
CA LEU A 67 1.73 12.85 10.31
C LEU A 67 1.29 14.29 10.61
N GLU A 68 1.88 14.95 11.62
CA GLU A 68 1.64 16.36 11.93
C GLU A 68 2.12 17.28 10.80
N GLU A 69 3.34 17.07 10.29
CA GLU A 69 3.94 17.83 9.18
C GLU A 69 3.05 17.81 7.92
N HIS A 70 2.31 16.73 7.68
CA HIS A 70 1.42 16.58 6.53
C HIS A 70 -0.06 16.80 6.86
N GLY A 71 -0.39 17.32 8.06
CA GLY A 71 -1.77 17.58 8.47
C GLY A 71 -2.63 16.32 8.69
N ALA A 72 -2.01 15.14 8.74
CA ALA A 72 -2.72 13.86 8.86
C ALA A 72 -3.13 13.51 10.29
N MET A 73 -2.57 14.18 11.32
CA MET A 73 -2.91 13.92 12.72
C MET A 73 -4.35 14.28 13.07
N GLU A 74 -4.99 15.23 12.38
CA GLU A 74 -6.40 15.58 12.60
C GLU A 74 -7.36 14.42 12.31
N HIS A 75 -6.92 13.45 11.52
CA HIS A 75 -7.69 12.28 11.10
C HIS A 75 -7.16 10.97 11.67
N THR A 76 -6.11 11.02 12.50
CA THR A 76 -5.38 9.83 12.94
C THR A 76 -5.38 9.69 14.46
N ILE A 77 -5.75 8.50 14.93
CA ILE A 77 -5.60 8.04 16.30
C ILE A 77 -4.33 7.20 16.38
N VAL A 78 -3.43 7.53 17.31
CA VAL A 78 -2.22 6.72 17.55
C VAL A 78 -2.38 5.94 18.85
N VAL A 79 -2.32 4.61 18.75
CA VAL A 79 -2.33 3.68 19.87
C VAL A 79 -0.92 3.11 20.02
N ASN A 80 -0.25 3.38 21.13
CA ASN A 80 1.14 2.99 21.33
C ASN A 80 1.29 2.07 22.54
N ALA A 81 1.82 0.86 22.28
CA ALA A 81 2.38 -0.01 23.30
C ALA A 81 3.86 -0.23 22.95
N SER A 82 4.71 0.63 23.51
CA SER A 82 6.14 0.65 23.19
C SER A 82 6.88 -0.60 23.62
N ALA A 83 8.12 -0.75 23.16
CA ALA A 83 8.98 -1.89 23.53
C ALA A 83 9.30 -1.95 25.04
N SER A 84 9.14 -0.84 25.77
CA SER A 84 9.32 -0.78 27.22
C SER A 84 8.05 -1.13 28.01
N GLU A 85 6.90 -1.23 27.35
CA GLU A 85 5.65 -1.63 27.98
C GLU A 85 5.61 -3.13 28.22
N SER A 86 4.72 -3.54 29.17
CA SER A 86 4.55 -4.96 29.48
C SER A 86 4.04 -5.75 28.26
N ALA A 87 4.35 -7.05 28.21
CA ALA A 87 3.83 -7.94 27.17
C ALA A 87 2.29 -7.95 27.12
N ALA A 88 1.62 -7.76 28.27
CA ALA A 88 0.16 -7.67 28.33
C ALA A 88 -0.35 -6.43 27.59
N MET A 89 0.31 -5.28 27.71
CA MET A 89 -0.06 -4.06 26.99
C MET A 89 0.20 -4.21 25.49
N GLN A 90 1.33 -4.78 25.09
CA GLN A 90 1.63 -5.05 23.68
C GLN A 90 0.65 -6.06 23.06
N TYR A 91 0.17 -7.02 23.85
CA TYR A 91 -0.86 -7.98 23.43
C TYR A 91 -2.22 -7.31 23.19
N ILE A 92 -2.67 -6.41 24.09
CA ILE A 92 -4.03 -5.85 24.03
C ILE A 92 -4.16 -4.65 23.08
N ALA A 93 -3.08 -3.89 22.83
CA ALA A 93 -3.10 -2.67 22.06
C ALA A 93 -3.75 -2.82 20.65
N PRO A 94 -3.46 -3.87 19.84
CA PRO A 94 -4.13 -4.05 18.57
C PRO A 94 -5.64 -4.21 18.66
N TYR A 95 -6.13 -4.89 19.69
CA TYR A 95 -7.58 -5.05 19.93
C TYR A 95 -8.24 -3.74 20.31
N SER A 96 -7.58 -2.94 21.15
CA SER A 96 -8.06 -1.62 21.55
C SER A 96 -8.15 -0.69 20.33
N GLY A 97 -7.09 -0.64 19.50
CA GLY A 97 -7.10 0.14 18.26
C GLY A 97 -8.18 -0.32 17.29
N CYS A 98 -8.37 -1.64 17.17
CA CYS A 98 -9.43 -2.21 16.32
C CYS A 98 -10.83 -1.73 16.75
N THR A 99 -11.10 -1.72 18.06
CA THR A 99 -12.38 -1.23 18.60
C THR A 99 -12.61 0.25 18.28
N MET A 100 -11.55 1.07 18.29
CA MET A 100 -11.64 2.47 17.87
C MET A 100 -11.99 2.59 16.38
N GLY A 101 -11.40 1.75 15.53
CA GLY A 101 -11.74 1.69 14.10
C GLY A 101 -13.16 1.20 13.84
N GLU A 102 -13.62 0.20 14.60
CA GLU A 102 -15.00 -0.31 14.52
C GLU A 102 -16.03 0.76 14.87
N TYR A 103 -15.73 1.65 15.80
CA TYR A 103 -16.61 2.75 16.16
C TYR A 103 -17.03 3.57 14.93
N PHE A 104 -16.10 3.88 14.04
CA PHE A 104 -16.40 4.61 12.80
C PHE A 104 -17.15 3.73 11.80
N ARG A 105 -16.67 2.50 11.56
CA ARG A 105 -17.31 1.55 10.65
C ARG A 105 -18.78 1.35 11.00
N ASP A 106 -19.07 1.10 12.26
CA ASP A 106 -20.43 0.75 12.72
C ASP A 106 -21.37 1.95 12.72
N ARG A 107 -20.83 3.17 12.57
CA ARG A 107 -21.60 4.41 12.38
C ARG A 107 -21.70 4.87 10.91
N GLY A 108 -21.31 4.01 9.97
CA GLY A 108 -21.41 4.29 8.54
C GLY A 108 -20.32 5.21 8.01
N GLU A 109 -19.15 5.18 8.64
CA GLU A 109 -17.95 5.87 8.19
C GLU A 109 -16.91 4.88 7.70
N ASP A 110 -15.93 5.36 6.92
CA ASP A 110 -14.79 4.54 6.51
C ASP A 110 -13.60 4.78 7.43
N ALA A 111 -12.95 3.70 7.85
CA ALA A 111 -11.75 3.73 8.67
C ALA A 111 -10.64 2.86 8.09
N LEU A 112 -9.41 3.27 8.34
CA LEU A 112 -8.18 2.53 8.04
C LEU A 112 -7.46 2.23 9.35
N ILE A 113 -7.07 0.97 9.56
CA ILE A 113 -6.25 0.60 10.71
C ILE A 113 -4.94 -0.05 10.26
N ILE A 114 -3.85 0.39 10.86
CA ILE A 114 -2.50 -0.13 10.64
C ILE A 114 -2.00 -0.78 11.93
N TYR A 115 -1.48 -2.00 11.83
CA TYR A 115 -0.86 -2.71 12.94
C TYR A 115 0.65 -2.83 12.70
N ASP A 116 1.44 -2.00 13.35
CA ASP A 116 2.91 -1.95 13.20
C ASP A 116 3.64 -2.37 14.49
N ASP A 117 3.94 -3.67 14.69
CA ASP A 117 3.67 -4.81 13.83
C ASP A 117 3.07 -5.99 14.63
N LEU A 118 2.41 -6.89 13.95
CA LEU A 118 1.79 -8.07 14.56
C LEU A 118 2.80 -9.17 14.91
N THR A 119 4.02 -9.14 14.37
CA THR A 119 5.12 -10.04 14.78
C THR A 119 5.45 -9.81 16.24
N LYS A 120 5.52 -8.55 16.67
CA LYS A 120 5.79 -8.20 18.08
C LYS A 120 4.62 -8.53 18.99
N GLN A 121 3.38 -8.37 18.52
CA GLN A 121 2.21 -8.86 19.24
C GLN A 121 2.30 -10.38 19.49
N ALA A 122 2.69 -11.16 18.48
CA ALA A 122 2.88 -12.60 18.63
C ALA A 122 3.98 -12.94 19.64
N TRP A 123 5.09 -12.18 19.64
CA TRP A 123 6.15 -12.36 20.64
C TRP A 123 5.68 -12.05 22.05
N ALA A 124 4.92 -10.99 22.24
CA ALA A 124 4.32 -10.62 23.52
C ALA A 124 3.37 -11.73 24.01
N TYR A 125 2.53 -12.26 23.12
CA TYR A 125 1.61 -13.35 23.46
C TYR A 125 2.35 -14.65 23.80
N ARG A 126 3.43 -14.98 23.06
CA ARG A 126 4.30 -16.10 23.41
C ARG A 126 4.90 -15.93 24.79
N GLN A 127 5.42 -14.76 25.13
CA GLN A 127 5.99 -14.45 26.44
C GLN A 127 4.96 -14.64 27.56
N VAL A 128 3.77 -14.08 27.43
CA VAL A 128 2.67 -14.23 28.40
C VAL A 128 2.30 -15.71 28.57
N SER A 129 2.18 -16.46 27.47
CA SER A 129 1.80 -17.87 27.48
C SER A 129 2.83 -18.75 28.18
N LEU A 130 4.13 -18.50 27.95
CA LEU A 130 5.23 -19.21 28.60
C LEU A 130 5.28 -18.91 30.11
N LEU A 131 5.07 -17.64 30.50
CA LEU A 131 4.99 -17.27 31.92
C LEU A 131 3.81 -17.95 32.64
N LEU A 132 2.69 -18.16 31.94
CA LEU A 132 1.52 -18.90 32.45
C LEU A 132 1.70 -20.42 32.34
N ARG A 133 2.90 -20.90 31.96
CA ARG A 133 3.23 -22.34 31.82
C ARG A 133 2.31 -23.08 30.84
N ARG A 134 1.76 -22.38 29.83
CA ARG A 134 1.03 -23.04 28.75
C ARG A 134 1.99 -23.86 27.89
N PRO A 135 1.63 -25.06 27.43
CA PRO A 135 2.51 -25.88 26.63
C PRO A 135 2.90 -25.20 25.31
N PRO A 136 4.21 -25.08 25.00
CA PRO A 136 4.65 -24.48 23.76
C PRO A 136 4.44 -25.44 22.57
N GLY A 137 4.05 -24.85 21.43
CA GLY A 137 4.00 -25.52 20.13
C GLY A 137 5.20 -25.13 19.23
N ARG A 138 4.95 -25.04 17.93
CA ARG A 138 5.96 -24.66 16.92
C ARG A 138 6.58 -23.29 17.27
N GLU A 139 7.90 -23.17 17.22
CA GLU A 139 8.67 -21.97 17.55
C GLU A 139 8.37 -21.40 18.95
N ALA A 140 7.97 -22.29 19.87
CA ALA A 140 7.55 -21.96 21.23
C ALA A 140 6.27 -21.08 21.32
N TYR A 141 5.54 -20.89 20.25
CA TYR A 141 4.24 -20.23 20.29
C TYR A 141 3.17 -21.14 20.93
N PRO A 142 2.17 -20.57 21.62
CA PRO A 142 1.03 -21.35 22.09
C PRO A 142 0.19 -21.85 20.90
N GLY A 143 -0.54 -22.96 21.09
CA GLY A 143 -1.33 -23.58 20.03
C GLY A 143 -2.43 -22.70 19.42
N ASP A 144 -2.84 -21.66 20.14
CA ASP A 144 -3.87 -20.70 19.71
C ASP A 144 -3.32 -19.39 19.12
N VAL A 145 -2.05 -19.32 18.74
CA VAL A 145 -1.46 -18.11 18.15
C VAL A 145 -2.10 -17.75 16.80
N PHE A 146 -2.62 -18.72 16.04
CA PHE A 146 -3.41 -18.44 14.86
C PHE A 146 -4.66 -17.62 15.23
N TYR A 147 -5.35 -18.01 16.28
CA TYR A 147 -6.54 -17.31 16.76
C TYR A 147 -6.25 -15.90 17.29
N LEU A 148 -5.03 -15.64 17.79
CA LEU A 148 -4.58 -14.30 18.16
C LEU A 148 -4.79 -13.30 17.02
N HIS A 149 -4.36 -13.63 15.81
CA HIS A 149 -4.43 -12.74 14.65
C HIS A 149 -5.75 -12.87 13.89
N SER A 150 -6.31 -14.10 13.77
CA SER A 150 -7.54 -14.28 13.00
C SER A 150 -8.72 -13.53 13.63
N ARG A 151 -8.95 -13.62 14.95
CA ARG A 151 -10.03 -12.89 15.61
C ARG A 151 -9.83 -11.36 15.61
N LEU A 152 -8.60 -10.88 15.43
CA LEU A 152 -8.32 -9.46 15.26
C LEU A 152 -8.64 -9.01 13.83
N LEU A 153 -8.08 -9.70 12.84
CA LEU A 153 -8.16 -9.30 11.44
C LEU A 153 -9.54 -9.54 10.83
N GLU A 154 -10.28 -10.55 11.28
CA GLU A 154 -11.67 -10.76 10.84
C GLU A 154 -12.65 -9.65 11.26
N ARG A 155 -12.24 -8.77 12.15
CA ARG A 155 -13.01 -7.57 12.52
C ARG A 155 -12.97 -6.48 11.43
N ALA A 156 -11.97 -6.51 10.55
CA ALA A 156 -11.94 -5.65 9.36
C ALA A 156 -12.98 -6.15 8.35
N ALA A 157 -13.89 -5.27 7.97
CA ALA A 157 -15.00 -5.59 7.08
C ALA A 157 -15.62 -4.34 6.48
N ARG A 158 -16.42 -4.51 5.44
CA ARG A 158 -17.38 -3.52 4.97
C ARG A 158 -18.77 -3.94 5.39
N VAL A 159 -19.51 -3.05 6.05
CA VAL A 159 -20.88 -3.28 6.52
C VAL A 159 -21.88 -2.54 5.62
N ASN A 160 -23.05 -3.14 5.45
CA ASN A 160 -24.13 -2.57 4.64
C ASN A 160 -24.99 -1.57 5.43
N GLU A 161 -25.92 -0.93 4.75
CA GLU A 161 -26.82 0.08 5.32
C GLU A 161 -27.69 -0.48 6.44
N ASP A 162 -28.23 -1.70 6.26
CA ASP A 162 -29.08 -2.37 7.26
C ASP A 162 -28.35 -2.61 8.57
N TYR A 163 -27.06 -3.00 8.48
CA TYR A 163 -26.23 -3.18 9.66
C TYR A 163 -26.02 -1.87 10.42
N VAL A 164 -25.69 -0.79 9.70
CA VAL A 164 -25.44 0.54 10.27
C VAL A 164 -26.72 1.10 10.90
N GLU A 165 -27.86 1.00 10.22
CA GLU A 165 -29.15 1.45 10.77
C GLU A 165 -29.51 0.69 12.04
N LYS A 166 -29.34 -0.63 12.04
CA LYS A 166 -29.61 -1.47 13.22
C LYS A 166 -28.67 -1.15 14.37
N PHE A 167 -27.37 -1.01 14.11
CA PHE A 167 -26.36 -0.73 15.13
C PHE A 167 -26.56 0.64 15.78
N THR A 168 -26.95 1.64 14.99
CA THR A 168 -27.20 3.02 15.46
C THR A 168 -28.63 3.23 15.96
N ASN A 169 -29.44 2.18 16.09
CA ASN A 169 -30.85 2.26 16.48
C ASN A 169 -31.68 3.24 15.60
N GLY A 170 -31.35 3.31 14.33
CA GLY A 170 -32.04 4.17 13.35
C GLY A 170 -31.53 5.60 13.29
N GLU A 171 -30.49 5.98 14.03
CA GLU A 171 -29.89 7.31 13.97
C GLU A 171 -29.22 7.59 12.62
N VAL A 172 -28.56 6.57 12.05
CA VAL A 172 -27.87 6.67 10.76
C VAL A 172 -28.53 5.75 9.75
N LYS A 173 -28.98 6.33 8.61
CA LYS A 173 -29.67 5.61 7.53
C LYS A 173 -28.98 5.84 6.20
N GLY A 174 -29.04 4.84 5.30
CA GLY A 174 -28.54 4.94 3.93
C GLY A 174 -27.03 5.11 3.84
N LYS A 175 -26.27 4.67 4.85
CA LYS A 175 -24.82 4.72 4.87
C LYS A 175 -24.21 3.33 5.05
N THR A 176 -23.16 3.06 4.32
CA THR A 176 -22.27 1.90 4.52
C THR A 176 -21.04 2.34 5.27
N GLY A 177 -20.43 1.45 6.05
CA GLY A 177 -19.17 1.71 6.73
C GLY A 177 -18.12 0.67 6.40
N SER A 178 -16.85 1.00 6.59
CA SER A 178 -15.76 0.03 6.41
C SER A 178 -14.63 0.22 7.40
N LEU A 179 -13.97 -0.89 7.73
CA LEU A 179 -12.69 -0.92 8.45
C LEU A 179 -11.70 -1.70 7.60
N THR A 180 -10.77 -0.99 6.96
CA THR A 180 -9.69 -1.58 6.15
C THR A 180 -8.48 -1.80 7.04
N ALA A 181 -7.89 -3.00 7.02
CA ALA A 181 -6.75 -3.33 7.86
C ALA A 181 -5.47 -3.53 7.02
N LEU A 182 -4.40 -2.90 7.44
CA LEU A 182 -3.04 -3.09 6.93
C LEU A 182 -2.14 -3.63 8.06
N PRO A 183 -2.18 -4.94 8.33
CA PRO A 183 -1.22 -5.56 9.25
C PRO A 183 0.18 -5.55 8.65
N ILE A 184 1.17 -5.32 9.49
CA ILE A 184 2.59 -5.43 9.13
C ILE A 184 3.16 -6.67 9.80
N ILE A 185 3.88 -7.48 9.03
CA ILE A 185 4.66 -8.63 9.50
C ILE A 185 6.12 -8.46 9.09
N GLU A 186 7.01 -8.72 10.04
CA GLU A 186 8.45 -8.73 9.82
C GLU A 186 8.93 -10.14 9.51
N THR A 187 9.65 -10.30 8.40
CA THR A 187 10.36 -11.53 8.04
C THR A 187 11.84 -11.45 8.45
N GLN A 188 12.51 -12.57 8.44
CA GLN A 188 13.98 -12.67 8.58
C GLN A 188 14.53 -13.31 7.31
N ALA A 189 15.44 -12.61 6.64
CA ALA A 189 16.07 -13.06 5.40
C ALA A 189 15.04 -13.48 4.31
N GLY A 190 13.91 -12.77 4.23
CA GLY A 190 12.86 -13.05 3.25
C GLY A 190 12.05 -14.33 3.51
N ASP A 191 12.21 -14.99 4.65
CA ASP A 191 11.51 -16.26 4.94
C ASP A 191 10.03 -16.02 5.25
N VAL A 192 9.20 -16.19 4.24
CA VAL A 192 7.73 -16.16 4.34
C VAL A 192 7.15 -17.48 4.80
N SER A 193 7.94 -18.55 4.88
CA SER A 193 7.52 -19.90 5.33
C SER A 193 7.55 -20.07 6.84
N ALA A 194 8.08 -19.09 7.58
CA ALA A 194 8.05 -19.05 9.03
C ALA A 194 6.61 -19.08 9.58
N PHE A 195 6.47 -19.46 10.85
CA PHE A 195 5.16 -19.79 11.41
C PHE A 195 4.18 -18.59 11.44
N VAL A 196 4.60 -17.44 11.92
CA VAL A 196 3.74 -16.25 12.01
C VAL A 196 3.40 -15.69 10.62
N PRO A 197 4.36 -15.49 9.69
CA PRO A 197 4.07 -15.09 8.32
C PRO A 197 3.01 -15.95 7.64
N THR A 198 3.18 -17.29 7.65
CA THR A 198 2.24 -18.22 7.00
C THR A 198 0.83 -18.12 7.56
N ASN A 199 0.71 -17.97 8.89
CA ASN A 199 -0.59 -17.79 9.54
C ASN A 199 -1.28 -16.50 9.04
N VAL A 200 -0.58 -15.38 9.03
CA VAL A 200 -1.17 -14.08 8.67
C VAL A 200 -1.48 -14.00 7.17
N ILE A 201 -0.63 -14.55 6.30
CA ILE A 201 -0.92 -14.68 4.86
C ILE A 201 -2.23 -15.44 4.61
N SER A 202 -2.50 -16.49 5.41
CA SER A 202 -3.72 -17.29 5.25
C SER A 202 -4.98 -16.56 5.72
N ILE A 203 -4.86 -15.64 6.67
CA ILE A 203 -5.97 -14.86 7.23
C ILE A 203 -6.33 -13.66 6.33
N THR A 204 -5.32 -13.04 5.70
CA THR A 204 -5.49 -11.81 4.92
C THR A 204 -6.01 -12.05 3.51
N ASP A 205 -6.53 -10.99 2.88
CA ASP A 205 -7.11 -11.01 1.54
C ASP A 205 -6.07 -10.69 0.45
N GLY A 206 -4.80 -10.81 0.79
CA GLY A 206 -3.65 -10.58 -0.07
C GLY A 206 -2.46 -10.03 0.72
N GLN A 207 -1.36 -9.79 0.01
CA GLN A 207 -0.14 -9.27 0.59
C GLN A 207 0.63 -8.35 -0.36
N ILE A 208 1.21 -7.31 0.20
CA ILE A 208 2.24 -6.47 -0.41
C ILE A 208 3.58 -7.00 0.10
N PHE A 209 4.30 -7.71 -0.76
CA PHE A 209 5.61 -8.27 -0.42
C PHE A 209 6.71 -7.28 -0.79
N LEU A 210 7.52 -6.90 0.21
CA LEU A 210 8.70 -6.05 0.01
C LEU A 210 9.97 -6.91 -0.02
N GLU A 211 10.82 -6.64 -0.99
CA GLU A 211 12.05 -7.40 -1.23
C GLU A 211 13.29 -6.59 -0.88
N THR A 212 14.18 -7.19 -0.10
CA THR A 212 15.41 -6.55 0.39
C THR A 212 16.38 -6.19 -0.76
N ASP A 213 16.51 -7.06 -1.76
CA ASP A 213 17.40 -6.82 -2.89
C ASP A 213 16.93 -5.64 -3.75
N MET A 214 15.63 -5.49 -3.96
CA MET A 214 15.06 -4.32 -4.64
C MET A 214 15.32 -3.03 -3.85
N PHE A 215 15.11 -3.09 -2.53
CA PHE A 215 15.34 -1.94 -1.67
C PHE A 215 16.81 -1.49 -1.71
N ASN A 216 17.75 -2.43 -1.65
CA ASN A 216 19.17 -2.17 -1.73
C ASN A 216 19.60 -1.68 -3.13
N ALA A 217 18.95 -2.13 -4.19
CA ALA A 217 19.12 -1.63 -5.56
C ALA A 217 18.50 -0.23 -5.78
N GLY A 218 17.91 0.39 -4.74
CA GLY A 218 17.33 1.72 -4.81
C GLY A 218 15.93 1.77 -5.43
N ILE A 219 15.27 0.64 -5.62
CA ILE A 219 13.87 0.55 -6.07
C ILE A 219 12.98 0.71 -4.84
N ARG A 220 12.38 1.89 -4.68
CA ARG A 220 11.58 2.24 -3.49
C ARG A 220 10.28 2.93 -3.93
N PRO A 221 9.09 2.41 -3.48
CA PRO A 221 8.90 1.24 -2.61
C PRO A 221 9.34 -0.08 -3.27
N ALA A 222 9.91 -1.00 -2.47
CA ALA A 222 10.49 -2.25 -2.94
C ALA A 222 9.43 -3.35 -3.14
N VAL A 223 8.31 -3.02 -3.78
CA VAL A 223 7.16 -3.92 -3.97
C VAL A 223 7.46 -4.95 -5.03
N HIS A 224 7.45 -6.21 -4.64
CA HIS A 224 7.66 -7.33 -5.56
C HIS A 224 6.36 -7.66 -6.32
N ALA A 225 6.28 -7.29 -7.60
CA ALA A 225 5.07 -7.43 -8.43
C ALA A 225 4.56 -8.89 -8.57
N GLY A 226 5.46 -9.87 -8.57
CA GLY A 226 5.10 -11.30 -8.72
C GLY A 226 4.60 -11.96 -7.45
N LEU A 227 5.13 -11.57 -6.26
CA LEU A 227 4.76 -12.14 -4.97
C LEU A 227 3.64 -11.37 -4.26
N SER A 228 3.39 -10.14 -4.70
CA SER A 228 2.30 -9.31 -4.16
C SER A 228 0.99 -9.64 -4.85
N VAL A 229 -0.05 -9.84 -4.07
CA VAL A 229 -1.38 -10.28 -4.54
C VAL A 229 -2.47 -9.54 -3.78
N SER A 230 -3.45 -9.02 -4.49
CA SER A 230 -4.73 -8.59 -3.93
C SER A 230 -5.83 -9.53 -4.41
N ARG A 231 -6.58 -10.14 -3.48
CA ARG A 231 -7.71 -11.03 -3.82
C ARG A 231 -8.93 -10.27 -4.30
N VAL A 232 -9.06 -8.99 -3.96
CA VAL A 232 -10.11 -8.10 -4.47
C VAL A 232 -9.75 -7.61 -5.88
N GLY A 233 -8.49 -7.28 -6.10
CA GLY A 233 -7.94 -6.95 -7.42
C GLY A 233 -8.62 -5.74 -8.06
N GLY A 234 -8.81 -5.79 -9.36
CA GLY A 234 -9.33 -4.67 -10.16
C GLY A 234 -10.73 -4.17 -9.79
N ALA A 235 -11.47 -4.88 -8.93
CA ALA A 235 -12.74 -4.40 -8.39
C ALA A 235 -12.54 -3.23 -7.39
N ALA A 236 -11.36 -3.13 -6.80
CA ALA A 236 -10.99 -2.07 -5.87
C ALA A 236 -10.41 -0.82 -6.56
N GLN A 237 -10.11 -0.89 -7.86
CA GLN A 237 -9.52 0.20 -8.63
C GLN A 237 -10.57 1.15 -9.20
N THR A 238 -10.19 2.42 -9.34
CA THR A 238 -10.91 3.37 -10.20
C THR A 238 -10.82 2.93 -11.66
N LYS A 239 -11.74 3.39 -12.50
CA LYS A 239 -11.78 2.99 -13.92
C LYS A 239 -10.47 3.33 -14.63
N VAL A 240 -9.92 4.51 -14.36
CA VAL A 240 -8.67 4.99 -14.97
C VAL A 240 -7.47 4.14 -14.55
N ILE A 241 -7.30 3.87 -13.26
CA ILE A 241 -6.18 3.05 -12.76
C ILE A 241 -6.31 1.61 -13.23
N LYS A 242 -7.52 1.06 -13.28
CA LYS A 242 -7.77 -0.28 -13.81
C LYS A 242 -7.37 -0.40 -15.29
N LYS A 243 -7.64 0.62 -16.09
CA LYS A 243 -7.29 0.65 -17.52
C LYS A 243 -5.79 0.71 -17.75
N LEU A 244 -5.10 1.59 -17.01
CA LEU A 244 -3.69 1.89 -17.23
C LEU A 244 -2.74 0.95 -16.46
N GLY A 245 -3.14 0.51 -15.27
CA GLY A 245 -2.30 -0.33 -14.40
C GLY A 245 -2.06 -1.76 -14.92
N GLY A 246 -2.97 -2.30 -15.73
CA GLY A 246 -2.83 -3.66 -16.27
C GLY A 246 -1.57 -3.83 -17.12
N GLY A 247 -1.23 -2.86 -17.96
CA GLY A 247 -0.03 -2.85 -18.79
C GLY A 247 1.26 -2.80 -17.97
N VAL A 248 1.25 -2.06 -16.87
CA VAL A 248 2.41 -1.90 -15.97
C VAL A 248 2.80 -3.21 -15.31
N ARG A 249 1.83 -3.92 -14.71
CA ARG A 249 2.10 -5.22 -14.06
C ARG A 249 2.68 -6.23 -15.04
N LEU A 250 2.13 -6.30 -16.25
CA LEU A 250 2.60 -7.19 -17.29
C LEU A 250 4.05 -6.86 -17.69
N ALA A 251 4.33 -5.57 -17.94
CA ALA A 251 5.66 -5.11 -18.33
C ALA A 251 6.71 -5.42 -17.25
N LEU A 252 6.40 -5.22 -15.97
CA LEU A 252 7.31 -5.52 -14.86
C LEU A 252 7.54 -7.03 -14.68
N SER A 253 6.51 -7.87 -14.86
CA SER A 253 6.67 -9.33 -14.79
C SER A 253 7.54 -9.84 -15.94
N GLN A 254 7.28 -9.41 -17.16
CA GLN A 254 8.08 -9.78 -18.34
C GLN A 254 9.53 -9.30 -18.22
N TYR A 255 9.74 -8.06 -17.74
CA TYR A 255 11.06 -7.53 -17.50
C TYR A 255 11.89 -8.41 -16.55
N ARG A 256 11.31 -8.86 -15.45
CA ARG A 256 12.01 -9.70 -14.47
C ARG A 256 12.42 -11.06 -15.06
N GLU A 257 11.53 -11.70 -15.79
CA GLU A 257 11.83 -12.95 -16.47
C GLU A 257 12.96 -12.77 -17.49
N LEU A 258 12.86 -11.73 -18.33
CA LEU A 258 13.86 -11.45 -19.35
C LEU A 258 15.20 -10.98 -18.76
N ALA A 259 15.19 -10.19 -17.71
CA ALA A 259 16.41 -9.72 -17.05
C ALA A 259 17.24 -10.87 -16.45
N ALA A 260 16.59 -11.92 -15.94
CA ALA A 260 17.24 -13.12 -15.46
C ALA A 260 17.92 -13.88 -16.61
N PHE A 261 17.29 -13.98 -17.77
CA PHE A 261 17.88 -14.60 -18.96
C PHE A 261 18.98 -13.74 -19.60
N ALA A 262 18.82 -12.42 -19.61
CA ALA A 262 19.78 -11.50 -20.22
C ALA A 262 21.18 -11.55 -19.58
N GLN A 263 21.29 -11.99 -18.32
CA GLN A 263 22.57 -12.18 -17.65
C GLN A 263 23.41 -13.32 -18.25
N PHE A 264 22.76 -14.27 -18.96
CA PHE A 264 23.40 -15.46 -19.51
C PHE A 264 23.45 -15.47 -21.04
N ALA A 265 22.73 -14.57 -21.73
CA ALA A 265 22.64 -14.53 -23.18
C ALA A 265 23.64 -13.51 -23.75
N SER A 266 24.53 -13.97 -24.64
CA SER A 266 25.50 -13.12 -25.35
C SER A 266 24.86 -12.26 -26.44
N ASP A 267 23.76 -12.72 -27.06
CA ASP A 267 23.03 -12.04 -28.12
C ASP A 267 21.52 -12.02 -27.84
N LEU A 268 20.98 -10.84 -27.63
CA LEU A 268 19.54 -10.60 -27.52
C LEU A 268 19.01 -10.07 -28.84
N ASP A 269 17.86 -10.59 -29.28
CA ASP A 269 17.16 -10.02 -30.40
C ASP A 269 16.62 -8.61 -30.11
N ASP A 270 16.30 -7.84 -31.15
CA ASP A 270 15.87 -6.44 -31.00
C ASP A 270 14.52 -6.33 -30.26
N ALA A 271 13.64 -7.32 -30.37
CA ALA A 271 12.35 -7.33 -29.67
C ALA A 271 12.54 -7.50 -28.17
N THR A 272 13.37 -8.47 -27.77
CA THR A 272 13.73 -8.72 -26.35
C THR A 272 14.45 -7.51 -25.75
N ARG A 273 15.36 -6.88 -26.51
CA ARG A 273 16.04 -5.65 -26.04
C ARG A 273 15.06 -4.52 -25.77
N LYS A 274 14.10 -4.27 -26.68
CA LYS A 274 13.05 -3.25 -26.49
C LYS A 274 12.18 -3.52 -25.28
N GLN A 275 11.83 -4.80 -25.02
CA GLN A 275 11.07 -5.18 -23.82
C GLN A 275 11.85 -4.93 -22.53
N LEU A 276 13.15 -5.25 -22.52
CA LEU A 276 14.03 -4.94 -21.38
C LEU A 276 14.14 -3.44 -21.13
N ASP A 277 14.36 -2.65 -22.18
CA ASP A 277 14.45 -1.20 -22.09
C ASP A 277 13.15 -0.58 -21.56
N ARG A 278 12.01 -1.02 -22.07
CA ARG A 278 10.69 -0.58 -21.57
C ARG A 278 10.49 -0.97 -20.10
N GLY A 279 10.83 -2.20 -19.72
CA GLY A 279 10.71 -2.68 -18.36
C GLY A 279 11.59 -1.93 -17.37
N GLN A 280 12.80 -1.53 -17.79
CA GLN A 280 13.69 -0.68 -16.98
C GLN A 280 13.07 0.70 -16.74
N ARG A 281 12.51 1.34 -17.77
CA ARG A 281 11.85 2.65 -17.67
C ARG A 281 10.63 2.59 -16.76
N VAL A 282 9.80 1.55 -16.91
CA VAL A 282 8.65 1.34 -16.02
C VAL A 282 9.12 1.12 -14.58
N THR A 283 10.22 0.38 -14.36
CA THR A 283 10.77 0.18 -13.01
C THR A 283 11.24 1.50 -12.40
N GLU A 284 11.92 2.36 -13.17
CA GLU A 284 12.30 3.70 -12.70
C GLU A 284 11.08 4.57 -12.40
N LEU A 285 10.05 4.53 -13.26
CA LEU A 285 8.82 5.28 -13.04
C LEU A 285 8.08 4.85 -11.76
N MET A 286 8.14 3.56 -11.38
CA MET A 286 7.49 3.06 -10.17
C MET A 286 8.16 3.53 -8.87
N LYS A 287 9.36 4.09 -8.95
CA LYS A 287 10.00 4.71 -7.78
C LYS A 287 9.20 5.94 -7.34
N GLN A 288 9.07 6.10 -6.04
CA GLN A 288 8.34 7.20 -5.43
C GLN A 288 9.01 7.60 -4.12
N LYS A 289 9.11 8.90 -3.86
CA LYS A 289 9.69 9.42 -2.62
C LYS A 289 8.75 9.13 -1.46
N GLN A 290 9.31 8.92 -0.28
CA GLN A 290 8.54 8.79 0.96
C GLN A 290 7.80 10.10 1.28
N TYR A 291 6.64 9.97 1.89
CA TYR A 291 5.79 11.09 2.31
C TYR A 291 5.36 11.99 1.15
N SER A 292 5.20 11.39 -0.01
CA SER A 292 4.79 12.07 -1.24
C SER A 292 3.76 11.22 -1.99
N PRO A 293 2.61 10.91 -1.38
CA PRO A 293 1.56 10.18 -2.06
C PRO A 293 1.02 11.02 -3.23
N MET A 294 0.62 10.33 -4.30
CA MET A 294 0.08 10.94 -5.51
C MET A 294 -1.43 10.82 -5.54
N SER A 295 -2.10 11.81 -6.14
CA SER A 295 -3.52 11.70 -6.45
C SER A 295 -3.79 10.67 -7.56
N VAL A 296 -5.06 10.27 -7.74
CA VAL A 296 -5.45 9.33 -8.81
C VAL A 296 -5.14 9.92 -10.18
N GLY A 297 -5.38 11.22 -10.37
CA GLY A 297 -5.09 11.93 -11.61
C GLY A 297 -3.60 12.00 -11.92
N GLU A 298 -2.77 12.33 -10.94
CA GLU A 298 -1.32 12.33 -11.08
C GLU A 298 -0.78 10.95 -11.47
N MET A 299 -1.27 9.89 -10.78
CA MET A 299 -0.92 8.52 -11.13
C MET A 299 -1.38 8.15 -12.55
N ALA A 300 -2.57 8.60 -12.96
CA ALA A 300 -3.09 8.34 -14.29
C ALA A 300 -2.21 8.96 -15.38
N VAL A 301 -1.79 10.21 -15.19
CA VAL A 301 -0.87 10.90 -16.12
C VAL A 301 0.45 10.14 -16.26
N SER A 302 1.04 9.74 -15.12
CA SER A 302 2.30 8.99 -15.07
C SER A 302 2.18 7.62 -15.75
N LEU A 303 1.15 6.85 -15.41
CA LEU A 303 0.90 5.51 -15.97
C LEU A 303 0.57 5.58 -17.48
N PHE A 304 -0.16 6.59 -17.92
CA PHE A 304 -0.47 6.81 -19.34
C PHE A 304 0.78 7.09 -20.14
N ALA A 305 1.71 7.89 -19.63
CA ALA A 305 2.99 8.14 -20.27
C ALA A 305 3.79 6.84 -20.51
N ALA A 306 3.78 5.93 -19.53
CA ALA A 306 4.41 4.62 -19.65
C ALA A 306 3.69 3.69 -20.63
N ASP A 307 2.35 3.66 -20.57
CA ASP A 307 1.53 2.76 -21.41
C ASP A 307 1.65 3.13 -22.90
N ARG A 308 1.67 4.43 -23.21
CA ARG A 308 1.71 4.96 -24.59
C ARG A 308 3.10 5.16 -25.16
N GLY A 309 4.18 4.77 -24.43
CA GLY A 309 5.56 4.82 -24.92
C GLY A 309 6.20 6.21 -24.91
N TYR A 310 5.60 7.21 -24.22
CA TYR A 310 6.19 8.54 -24.10
C TYR A 310 7.51 8.58 -23.33
N LEU A 311 7.89 7.47 -22.71
CA LEU A 311 9.17 7.31 -21.98
C LEU A 311 10.29 6.72 -22.85
N ASP A 312 10.00 6.25 -24.05
CA ASP A 312 10.95 5.44 -24.84
C ASP A 312 12.20 6.21 -25.26
N ASP A 313 12.11 7.51 -25.44
CA ASP A 313 13.21 8.42 -25.77
C ASP A 313 13.81 9.13 -24.54
N VAL A 314 13.29 8.90 -23.34
CA VAL A 314 13.77 9.51 -22.10
C VAL A 314 14.89 8.66 -21.50
N ALA A 315 16.01 9.31 -21.14
CA ALA A 315 17.11 8.62 -20.47
C ALA A 315 16.69 8.08 -19.09
N LEU A 316 17.14 6.89 -18.72
CA LEU A 316 16.72 6.21 -17.46
C LEU A 316 16.88 7.11 -16.23
N ASN A 317 17.99 7.81 -16.11
CA ASN A 317 18.28 8.70 -14.99
C ASN A 317 17.44 10.00 -14.99
N LYS A 318 16.66 10.24 -16.04
CA LYS A 318 15.79 11.41 -16.22
C LYS A 318 14.30 11.09 -16.09
N ILE A 319 13.91 9.83 -15.90
CA ILE A 319 12.52 9.41 -15.80
C ILE A 319 11.80 10.14 -14.65
N GLY A 320 12.42 10.27 -13.49
CA GLY A 320 11.82 10.98 -12.34
C GLY A 320 11.68 12.49 -12.57
N ASP A 321 12.67 13.12 -13.23
CA ASP A 321 12.59 14.54 -13.60
C ASP A 321 11.49 14.77 -14.63
N PHE A 322 11.41 13.91 -15.65
CA PHE A 322 10.36 13.91 -16.66
C PHE A 322 8.97 13.78 -16.05
N GLU A 323 8.77 12.80 -15.16
CA GLU A 323 7.50 12.59 -14.45
C GLU A 323 7.08 13.85 -13.67
N THR A 324 8.00 14.41 -12.90
CA THR A 324 7.73 15.62 -12.10
C THR A 324 7.33 16.79 -13.00
N ALA A 325 8.11 17.07 -14.06
CA ALA A 325 7.82 18.14 -14.99
C ALA A 325 6.50 17.92 -15.74
N LEU A 326 6.19 16.70 -16.14
CA LEU A 326 4.93 16.34 -16.80
C LEU A 326 3.73 16.62 -15.89
N ILE A 327 3.79 16.17 -14.63
CA ILE A 327 2.71 16.39 -13.66
C ILE A 327 2.51 17.88 -13.40
N ASP A 328 3.59 18.65 -13.24
CA ASP A 328 3.53 20.10 -13.03
C ASP A 328 2.96 20.82 -14.23
N HIS A 329 3.31 20.37 -15.45
CA HIS A 329 2.73 20.90 -16.69
C HIS A 329 1.21 20.66 -16.75
N VAL A 330 0.75 19.42 -16.49
CA VAL A 330 -0.68 19.09 -16.49
C VAL A 330 -1.42 19.84 -15.38
N LYS A 331 -0.86 19.98 -14.19
CA LYS A 331 -1.44 20.78 -13.10
C LYS A 331 -1.64 22.24 -13.49
N SER A 332 -0.70 22.82 -14.22
CA SER A 332 -0.74 24.25 -14.57
C SER A 332 -1.58 24.53 -15.80
N ALA A 333 -1.53 23.66 -16.81
CA ALA A 333 -2.16 23.88 -18.12
C ALA A 333 -3.53 23.18 -18.27
N GLN A 334 -3.77 22.10 -17.53
CA GLN A 334 -4.90 21.18 -17.71
C GLN A 334 -5.54 20.77 -16.36
N ALA A 335 -5.79 21.74 -15.48
CA ALA A 335 -6.32 21.47 -14.13
C ALA A 335 -7.68 20.74 -14.15
N ASP A 336 -8.55 21.05 -15.10
CA ASP A 336 -9.86 20.41 -15.26
C ASP A 336 -9.72 18.93 -15.65
N LEU A 337 -8.77 18.62 -16.52
CA LEU A 337 -8.44 17.24 -16.89
C LEU A 337 -7.97 16.45 -15.66
N LEU A 338 -7.06 17.03 -14.87
CA LEU A 338 -6.56 16.38 -13.67
C LEU A 338 -7.69 16.11 -12.68
N SER A 339 -8.58 17.08 -12.47
CA SER A 339 -9.75 16.94 -11.58
C SER A 339 -10.69 15.83 -12.06
N ALA A 340 -10.97 15.73 -13.36
CA ALA A 340 -11.80 14.66 -13.92
C ALA A 340 -11.16 13.26 -13.73
N LEU A 341 -9.84 13.17 -13.84
CA LEU A 341 -9.09 11.92 -13.57
C LEU A 341 -9.08 11.56 -12.08
N ASP A 342 -9.03 12.57 -11.19
CA ASP A 342 -9.08 12.36 -9.74
C ASP A 342 -10.43 11.78 -9.29
N GLU A 343 -11.52 12.07 -9.99
CA GLU A 343 -12.81 11.39 -9.81
C GLU A 343 -12.77 9.91 -10.21
N GLY A 344 -11.68 9.46 -10.83
CA GLY A 344 -11.48 8.08 -11.26
C GLY A 344 -12.19 7.69 -12.55
N ASN A 345 -12.65 8.68 -13.32
CA ASN A 345 -13.32 8.48 -14.60
C ASN A 345 -12.33 8.13 -15.71
N TRP A 346 -12.84 7.45 -16.74
CA TRP A 346 -12.10 7.11 -17.95
C TRP A 346 -13.04 7.02 -19.15
N GLY A 347 -12.61 7.53 -20.30
CA GLY A 347 -13.35 7.50 -21.56
C GLY A 347 -12.51 8.07 -22.70
N ASP A 348 -13.01 7.93 -23.93
CA ASP A 348 -12.28 8.33 -25.16
C ASP A 348 -11.94 9.82 -25.16
N GLU A 349 -12.79 10.66 -24.58
CA GLU A 349 -12.54 12.09 -24.47
C GLU A 349 -11.35 12.40 -23.54
N LEU A 350 -11.30 11.79 -22.35
CA LEU A 350 -10.19 11.93 -21.39
C LEU A 350 -8.88 11.37 -21.97
N GLU A 351 -8.96 10.26 -22.71
CA GLU A 351 -7.81 9.68 -23.40
C GLU A 351 -7.27 10.65 -24.45
N SER A 352 -8.12 11.28 -25.23
CA SER A 352 -7.75 12.27 -26.25
C SER A 352 -7.13 13.53 -25.62
N GLN A 353 -7.70 14.02 -24.52
CA GLN A 353 -7.17 15.17 -23.78
C GLN A 353 -5.80 14.86 -23.16
N LEU A 354 -5.63 13.66 -22.56
CA LEU A 354 -4.33 13.22 -22.05
C LEU A 354 -3.29 13.12 -23.15
N THR A 355 -3.65 12.55 -24.31
CA THR A 355 -2.76 12.46 -25.46
C THR A 355 -2.29 13.85 -25.89
N ALA A 356 -3.22 14.80 -26.08
CA ALA A 356 -2.90 16.17 -26.44
C ALA A 356 -2.01 16.87 -25.39
N ALA A 357 -2.27 16.66 -24.10
CA ALA A 357 -1.47 17.23 -23.01
C ALA A 357 -0.02 16.69 -23.01
N LEU A 358 0.18 15.40 -23.26
CA LEU A 358 1.51 14.79 -23.33
C LEU A 358 2.26 15.23 -24.60
N GLU A 359 1.58 15.34 -25.73
CA GLU A 359 2.18 15.85 -26.99
C GLU A 359 2.62 17.32 -26.85
N ASP A 360 1.78 18.14 -26.22
CA ASP A 360 2.11 19.54 -25.92
C ASP A 360 3.33 19.61 -24.98
N PHE A 361 3.33 18.85 -23.89
CA PHE A 361 4.48 18.77 -22.98
C PHE A 361 5.76 18.33 -23.70
N LYS A 362 5.70 17.29 -24.52
CA LYS A 362 6.86 16.81 -25.29
C LYS A 362 7.39 17.87 -26.27
N ALA A 363 6.51 18.68 -26.86
CA ALA A 363 6.90 19.76 -27.74
C ALA A 363 7.67 20.90 -27.04
N THR A 364 7.49 21.07 -25.71
CA THR A 364 8.23 22.07 -24.93
C THR A 364 9.71 21.71 -24.76
N GLY A 365 10.08 20.43 -24.81
CA GLY A 365 11.46 19.93 -24.70
C GLY A 365 12.15 20.26 -23.36
N SER A 366 11.40 20.59 -22.31
CA SER A 366 11.94 21.09 -21.03
C SER A 366 11.80 20.09 -19.87
N TRP A 367 12.52 18.95 -19.94
CA TRP A 367 12.61 17.97 -18.84
C TRP A 367 14.03 17.44 -18.58
#